data_9d3be1e5022defd6962dcdb272ace9e9
#
_entry.id   9d3be1e5022defd6962dcdb272ace9e9
#
_cell.length_a   1.000
_cell.length_b   1.000
_cell.length_c   1.000
_cell.angle_alpha   90.00
_cell.angle_beta   90.00
_cell.angle_gamma   90.00
#
_symmetry.space_group_name_H-M   'P 1'
#
loop_
_entity.id
_entity.type
_entity.pdbx_description
1 polymer ?
#
loop_
_entity_poly.entity_id
_entity_poly.type
_entity_poly.pdbx_seq_one_letter_code
_entity_poly.pdbx_strand_id
1 'polypeptide(L)'
;MKDAQEGRCQCGDISYSINKSKIISTHHCHCKDCQRTTGSGKATIIFIAKKYVDLNGEPKYFESKGSSGSHVRRGFCSNCGSGILSYTK
;
A
#
# COMPACT_ATOMS: atom_id res chain seq x y z
N MET A 1 21.64 -1.63 2.04
CA MET A 1 21.75 -1.97 0.62
C MET A 1 21.30 -0.81 -0.24
N LYS A 2 21.95 -0.60 -1.35
CA LYS A 2 21.65 0.55 -2.22
C LYS A 2 20.23 0.55 -2.76
N ASP A 3 19.66 -0.62 -2.96
CA ASP A 3 18.34 -0.75 -3.60
C ASP A 3 17.21 -0.84 -2.60
N ALA A 4 17.50 -0.79 -1.31
CA ALA A 4 16.47 -0.83 -0.30
C ALA A 4 15.80 0.53 -0.14
N GLN A 5 14.48 0.53 -0.14
CA GLN A 5 13.67 1.72 0.13
C GLN A 5 12.83 1.42 1.34
N GLU A 6 12.95 2.26 2.37
CA GLU A 6 12.22 2.07 3.62
C GLU A 6 11.09 3.06 3.75
N GLY A 7 10.01 2.63 4.39
CA GLY A 7 8.88 3.47 4.71
C GLY A 7 8.24 3.03 6.02
N ARG A 8 7.34 3.84 6.52
CA ARG A 8 6.62 3.53 7.76
C ARG A 8 5.32 4.30 7.82
N CYS A 9 4.45 3.87 8.73
CA CYS A 9 3.25 4.65 9.04
C CYS A 9 3.61 5.87 9.87
N GLN A 10 2.63 6.74 10.09
CA GLN A 10 2.87 8.01 10.79
C GLN A 10 3.41 7.78 12.21
N CYS A 11 2.87 6.82 12.94
CA CYS A 11 3.27 6.56 14.31
C CYS A 11 4.49 5.64 14.43
N GLY A 12 4.88 4.97 13.35
CA GLY A 12 6.03 4.08 13.33
C GLY A 12 5.77 2.65 13.74
N ASP A 13 4.53 2.30 14.13
CA ASP A 13 4.21 0.91 14.52
C ASP A 13 4.36 -0.07 13.38
N ILE A 14 4.18 0.38 12.16
CA ILE A 14 4.35 -0.45 10.97
C ILE A 14 5.43 0.17 10.10
N SER A 15 6.38 -0.66 9.69
CA SER A 15 7.43 -0.25 8.79
C SER A 15 7.64 -1.29 7.72
N TYR A 16 8.28 -0.90 6.63
CA TYR A 16 8.54 -1.82 5.54
C TYR A 16 9.81 -1.45 4.81
N SER A 17 10.36 -2.44 4.14
CA SER A 17 11.50 -2.26 3.24
C SER A 17 11.18 -2.97 1.93
N ILE A 18 11.44 -2.32 0.82
CA ILE A 18 11.25 -2.91 -0.49
C ILE A 18 12.55 -2.82 -1.29
N ASN A 19 12.69 -3.71 -2.25
CA ASN A 19 13.82 -3.67 -3.17
C ASN A 19 13.41 -2.85 -4.39
N LYS A 20 13.96 -1.64 -4.52
CA LYS A 20 13.60 -0.71 -5.59
C LYS A 20 13.82 -1.28 -6.98
N SER A 21 14.84 -2.12 -7.14
CA SER A 21 15.15 -2.70 -8.44
C SER A 21 14.07 -3.69 -8.91
N LYS A 22 13.17 -4.11 -8.00
CA LYS A 22 12.12 -5.06 -8.29
C LYS A 22 10.75 -4.41 -8.46
N ILE A 23 10.68 -3.09 -8.46
CA ILE A 23 9.43 -2.38 -8.72
C ILE A 23 9.01 -2.65 -10.15
N ILE A 24 7.78 -3.16 -10.32
CA ILE A 24 7.23 -3.47 -11.64
C ILE A 24 6.83 -2.18 -12.35
N SER A 25 6.12 -1.30 -11.65
CA SER A 25 5.64 -0.06 -12.24
C SER A 25 5.14 0.87 -11.14
N THR A 26 4.96 2.14 -11.49
CA THR A 26 4.35 3.14 -10.62
C THR A 26 3.21 3.79 -11.36
N HIS A 27 2.13 4.10 -10.63
CA HIS A 27 0.91 4.61 -11.24
C HIS A 27 0.26 5.66 -10.36
N HIS A 28 -0.49 6.55 -11.00
CA HIS A 28 -1.46 7.40 -10.32
C HIS A 28 -2.85 6.85 -10.62
N CYS A 29 -3.64 6.64 -9.57
CA CYS A 29 -5.00 6.14 -9.72
C CYS A 29 -5.99 7.20 -9.25
N HIS A 30 -6.88 7.62 -10.13
CA HIS A 30 -7.86 8.68 -9.87
C HIS A 30 -9.27 8.14 -9.64
N CYS A 31 -9.45 6.83 -9.50
CA CYS A 31 -10.78 6.26 -9.31
C CYS A 31 -11.38 6.71 -7.98
N LYS A 32 -12.69 6.58 -7.85
CA LYS A 32 -13.39 7.03 -6.64
C LYS A 32 -12.89 6.30 -5.39
N ASP A 33 -12.60 5.01 -5.51
CA ASP A 33 -12.08 4.25 -4.38
C ASP A 33 -10.73 4.79 -3.92
N CYS A 34 -9.84 5.11 -4.86
CA CYS A 34 -8.55 5.69 -4.52
C CYS A 34 -8.69 7.07 -3.90
N GLN A 35 -9.62 7.88 -4.40
CA GLN A 35 -9.90 9.19 -3.81
C GLN A 35 -10.41 9.06 -2.39
N ARG A 36 -11.31 8.11 -2.14
CA ARG A 36 -11.90 7.91 -0.82
C ARG A 36 -10.89 7.37 0.18
N THR A 37 -10.07 6.42 -0.23
CA THR A 37 -9.11 5.79 0.69
C THR A 37 -7.94 6.70 1.05
N THR A 38 -7.58 7.63 0.17
CA THR A 38 -6.45 8.53 0.42
C THR A 38 -6.88 9.91 0.91
N GLY A 39 -8.12 10.29 0.65
CA GLY A 39 -8.57 11.67 0.89
C GLY A 39 -7.95 12.67 -0.06
N SER A 40 -7.40 12.20 -1.16
CA SER A 40 -6.71 13.00 -2.17
C SER A 40 -7.40 12.80 -3.52
N GLY A 41 -7.05 13.63 -4.49
CA GLY A 41 -7.56 13.47 -5.85
C GLY A 41 -7.05 12.24 -6.56
N LYS A 42 -5.99 11.63 -6.04
CA LYS A 42 -5.40 10.43 -6.62
C LYS A 42 -4.62 9.66 -5.57
N ALA A 43 -4.37 8.39 -5.86
CA ALA A 43 -3.39 7.59 -5.13
C ALA A 43 -2.16 7.40 -6.00
N THR A 44 -0.99 7.51 -5.40
CA THR A 44 0.27 7.18 -6.06
C THR A 44 0.66 5.77 -5.61
N ILE A 45 0.77 4.85 -6.55
CA ILE A 45 0.87 3.42 -6.26
C ILE A 45 2.12 2.84 -6.90
N ILE A 46 2.82 2.02 -6.12
CA ILE A 46 3.96 1.23 -6.60
C ILE A 46 3.51 -0.22 -6.67
N PHE A 47 3.67 -0.85 -7.82
CA PHE A 47 3.41 -2.28 -7.98
C PHE A 47 4.71 -3.05 -7.82
N ILE A 48 4.70 -3.99 -6.87
CA ILE A 48 5.87 -4.81 -6.58
C ILE A 48 5.38 -6.18 -6.08
N ALA A 49 6.12 -7.23 -6.42
CA ALA A 49 5.77 -8.56 -5.95
C ALA A 49 5.97 -8.66 -4.44
N LYS A 50 5.04 -9.35 -3.77
CA LYS A 50 5.02 -9.46 -2.31
C LYS A 50 6.34 -9.98 -1.74
N LYS A 51 7.01 -10.88 -2.43
CA LYS A 51 8.27 -11.49 -1.95
C LYS A 51 9.41 -10.48 -1.82
N TYR A 52 9.26 -9.31 -2.44
CA TYR A 52 10.26 -8.25 -2.36
C TYR A 52 9.91 -7.17 -1.36
N VAL A 53 8.89 -7.40 -0.55
CA VAL A 53 8.43 -6.49 0.50
C VAL A 53 8.66 -7.14 1.84
N ASP A 54 9.43 -6.47 2.69
CA ASP A 54 9.67 -6.91 4.06
C ASP A 54 8.86 -6.01 4.99
N LEU A 55 7.82 -6.56 5.60
CA LEU A 55 6.87 -5.81 6.39
C LEU A 55 7.03 -6.14 7.87
N ASN A 56 7.20 -5.11 8.69
CA ASN A 56 7.25 -5.23 10.14
C ASN A 56 5.99 -4.62 10.75
N GLY A 57 5.36 -5.36 11.66
CA GLY A 57 4.09 -4.96 12.24
C GLY A 57 2.93 -5.60 11.49
N GLU A 58 1.74 -5.43 12.02
CA GLU A 58 0.55 -6.06 11.46
C GLU A 58 -0.48 -5.01 11.08
N PRO A 59 -0.64 -4.74 9.77
CA PRO A 59 -1.72 -3.85 9.33
C PRO A 59 -3.08 -4.48 9.58
N LYS A 60 -4.06 -3.63 9.81
CA LYS A 60 -5.45 -4.02 9.76
C LYS A 60 -5.93 -3.83 8.33
N TYR A 61 -6.84 -4.67 7.87
CA TYR A 61 -7.27 -4.65 6.48
C TYR A 61 -8.74 -4.32 6.36
N PHE A 62 -9.06 -3.51 5.37
CA PHE A 62 -10.43 -3.26 4.94
C PHE A 62 -10.59 -3.84 3.54
N GLU A 63 -11.53 -4.76 3.39
CA GLU A 63 -11.76 -5.40 2.09
C GLU A 63 -12.94 -4.72 1.39
N SER A 64 -12.75 -4.39 0.13
CA SER A 64 -13.79 -3.79 -0.70
C SER A 64 -13.73 -4.39 -2.10
N LYS A 65 -14.85 -4.26 -2.83
CA LYS A 65 -14.90 -4.66 -4.23
C LYS A 65 -14.50 -3.48 -5.08
N GLY A 66 -13.45 -3.65 -5.87
CA GLY A 66 -13.00 -2.61 -6.78
C GLY A 66 -13.93 -2.41 -7.97
N SER A 67 -13.71 -1.34 -8.71
CA SER A 67 -14.53 -0.99 -9.86
C SER A 67 -14.47 -2.06 -10.97
N SER A 68 -13.39 -2.83 -11.02
CA SER A 68 -13.24 -3.93 -11.97
C SER A 68 -13.91 -5.21 -11.51
N GLY A 69 -14.52 -5.23 -10.33
CA GLY A 69 -15.13 -6.42 -9.75
C GLY A 69 -14.19 -7.26 -8.90
N SER A 70 -12.91 -6.94 -8.87
CA SER A 70 -11.93 -7.64 -8.04
C SER A 70 -12.02 -7.18 -6.59
N HIS A 71 -11.80 -8.11 -5.66
CA HIS A 71 -11.71 -7.76 -4.25
C HIS A 71 -10.34 -7.15 -3.96
N VAL A 72 -10.33 -6.01 -3.28
CA VAL A 72 -9.11 -5.31 -2.91
C VAL A 72 -9.05 -5.24 -1.39
N ARG A 73 -7.94 -5.68 -0.83
CA ARG A 73 -7.68 -5.56 0.60
C ARG A 73 -6.70 -4.41 0.81
N ARG A 74 -7.11 -3.43 1.60
CA ARG A 74 -6.29 -2.26 1.91
C ARG A 74 -5.82 -2.34 3.35
N GLY A 75 -4.49 -2.37 3.52
CA GLY A 75 -3.88 -2.44 4.83
C GLY A 75 -3.55 -1.07 5.38
N PHE A 76 -3.83 -0.88 6.65
CA PHE A 76 -3.56 0.39 7.32
C PHE A 76 -3.14 0.13 8.76
N CYS A 77 -2.47 1.13 9.34
CA CYS A 77 -2.09 1.04 10.74
C CYS A 77 -3.31 1.27 11.62
N SER A 78 -3.60 0.32 12.52
CA SER A 78 -4.76 0.45 13.40
C SER A 78 -4.56 1.53 14.47
N ASN A 79 -3.32 1.95 14.70
CA ASN A 79 -3.02 2.98 15.69
C ASN A 79 -3.12 4.40 15.13
N CYS A 80 -2.57 4.65 13.94
CA CYS A 80 -2.55 6.00 13.38
C CYS A 80 -3.37 6.16 12.09
N GLY A 81 -3.88 5.08 11.53
CA GLY A 81 -4.73 5.13 10.34
C GLY A 81 -4.01 5.25 9.01
N SER A 82 -2.69 5.32 9.01
CA SER A 82 -1.94 5.46 7.76
C SER A 82 -2.15 4.26 6.85
N GLY A 83 -2.44 4.52 5.57
CA GLY A 83 -2.48 3.47 4.55
C GLY A 83 -1.08 2.97 4.27
N ILE A 84 -0.91 1.66 4.23
CA ILE A 84 0.41 1.04 4.05
C ILE A 84 0.51 0.34 2.70
N LEU A 85 -0.42 -0.54 2.42
CA LEU A 85 -0.37 -1.37 1.22
C LEU A 85 -1.77 -1.79 0.83
N SER A 86 -1.88 -2.30 -0.39
CA SER A 86 -3.11 -2.96 -0.80
C SER A 86 -2.75 -4.12 -1.73
N TYR A 87 -3.63 -5.10 -1.81
CA TYR A 87 -3.44 -6.19 -2.75
C TYR A 87 -4.81 -6.73 -3.16
N THR A 88 -4.84 -7.37 -4.31
CA THR A 88 -6.06 -8.01 -4.82
C THR A 88 -6.07 -9.47 -4.44
N LYS A 89 -7.25 -9.98 -4.18
CA LYS A 89 -7.43 -11.42 -3.91
C LYS A 89 -7.72 -12.16 -5.21
#